data_bb443902f6f108698fea2a123107d692
#
_entry.id   bb443902f6f108698fea2a123107d692
#
_cell.length_a   1.000
_cell.length_b   1.000
_cell.length_c   1.000
_cell.angle_alpha   90.00
_cell.angle_beta   90.00
_cell.angle_gamma   90.00
#
_symmetry.space_group_name_H-M   'P 1'
#
loop_
_entity.id
_entity.type
_entity.pdbx_description
1 polymer ?
#
loop_
_entity_poly.entity_id
_entity_poly.type
_entity_poly.pdbx_seq_one_letter_code
_entity_poly.pdbx_strand_id
1 'polypeptide(L)'
;MPAAFPPDSVGLVTPQMAHFSEPLALACGRSLPAYDLIYETYGTLNATASNAVLICHALSGHHHAAGYHSPDDRKPGWWDSCIGPGKPIDTNKFFVVSLNNLGGCNGSTGPSSINPESGKPFGADFPVLTVEDWVHSQARLA
;
A
#
# COMPACT_ATOMS: atom_id res chain seq x y z
N MET A 1 -16.09 22.86 14.89
CA MET A 1 -16.60 21.60 14.34
C MET A 1 -15.55 21.03 13.44
N PRO A 2 -15.21 19.74 13.53
CA PRO A 2 -14.35 19.13 12.53
C PRO A 2 -15.00 19.30 11.17
N ALA A 3 -14.23 19.66 10.16
CA ALA A 3 -14.71 19.76 8.80
C ALA A 3 -15.29 18.38 8.39
N ALA A 4 -16.55 18.33 8.03
CA ALA A 4 -17.14 17.10 7.53
C ALA A 4 -16.47 16.80 6.17
N PHE A 5 -15.94 15.60 6.01
CA PHE A 5 -15.42 15.15 4.71
C PHE A 5 -16.53 15.18 3.64
N PRO A 6 -16.19 15.32 2.36
CA PRO A 6 -17.15 15.22 1.27
C PRO A 6 -17.98 13.93 1.39
N PRO A 7 -19.28 13.94 1.06
CA PRO A 7 -20.15 12.77 1.21
C PRO A 7 -19.74 11.58 0.32
N ASP A 8 -18.98 11.84 -0.72
CA ASP A 8 -18.42 10.83 -1.64
C ASP A 8 -16.97 10.43 -1.29
N SER A 9 -16.45 10.88 -0.13
CA SER A 9 -15.16 10.47 0.40
C SER A 9 -15.28 9.16 1.19
N VAL A 10 -14.20 8.37 1.19
CA VAL A 10 -14.05 7.23 2.11
C VAL A 10 -13.78 7.67 3.56
N GLY A 11 -13.60 8.98 3.80
CA GLY A 11 -13.37 9.55 5.13
C GLY A 11 -11.94 9.33 5.66
N LEU A 12 -11.83 9.11 6.97
CA LEU A 12 -10.55 8.82 7.61
C LEU A 12 -10.09 7.39 7.29
N VAL A 13 -8.82 7.27 6.95
CA VAL A 13 -8.16 6.01 6.61
C VAL A 13 -6.90 5.86 7.47
N THR A 14 -6.66 4.64 7.94
CA THR A 14 -5.45 4.31 8.68
C THR A 14 -4.60 3.34 7.88
N PRO A 15 -3.34 3.67 7.58
CA PRO A 15 -2.41 2.73 6.96
C PRO A 15 -2.23 1.48 7.82
N GLN A 16 -2.14 0.34 7.16
CA GLN A 16 -1.92 -0.96 7.78
C GLN A 16 -0.55 -1.50 7.34
N MET A 17 0.02 -2.39 8.13
CA MET A 17 1.30 -3.03 7.83
C MET A 17 1.12 -4.55 7.86
N ALA A 18 1.55 -5.20 6.79
CA ALA A 18 1.69 -6.66 6.73
C ALA A 18 3.18 -7.03 6.82
N HIS A 19 3.52 -7.87 7.78
CA HIS A 19 4.87 -8.39 7.96
C HIS A 19 4.99 -9.79 7.37
N PHE A 20 6.03 -10.02 6.57
CA PHE A 20 6.36 -11.33 5.99
C PHE A 20 7.73 -11.77 6.50
N SER A 21 7.76 -12.83 7.30
CA SER A 21 8.97 -13.41 7.87
C SER A 21 9.65 -14.42 6.95
N GLU A 22 8.97 -14.83 5.88
CA GLU A 22 9.57 -15.73 4.90
C GLU A 22 10.38 -14.96 3.85
N PRO A 23 11.58 -15.47 3.49
CA PRO A 23 12.40 -14.82 2.48
C PRO A 23 11.68 -14.64 1.14
N LEU A 24 11.91 -13.50 0.51
CA LEU A 24 11.47 -13.21 -0.85
C LEU A 24 12.67 -13.33 -1.79
N ALA A 25 12.67 -14.35 -2.65
CA ALA A 25 13.64 -14.45 -3.73
C ALA A 25 13.39 -13.36 -4.77
N LEU A 26 14.45 -12.69 -5.21
CA LEU A 26 14.39 -11.56 -6.14
C LEU A 26 15.01 -11.93 -7.50
N ALA A 27 14.53 -11.28 -8.55
CA ALA A 27 15.01 -11.49 -9.92
C ALA A 27 16.52 -11.23 -10.08
N CYS A 28 17.11 -10.37 -9.25
CA CYS A 28 18.56 -10.10 -9.23
C CYS A 28 19.40 -11.23 -8.63
N GLY A 29 18.80 -12.33 -8.18
CA GLY A 29 19.49 -13.47 -7.56
C GLY A 29 19.75 -13.31 -6.06
N ARG A 30 19.39 -12.19 -5.45
CA ARG A 30 19.42 -11.97 -4.00
C ARG A 30 18.06 -12.31 -3.37
N SER A 31 17.96 -12.19 -2.06
CA SER A 31 16.68 -12.30 -1.35
C SER A 31 16.56 -11.24 -0.28
N LEU A 32 15.31 -10.87 0.04
CA LEU A 32 15.00 -10.16 1.27
C LEU A 32 14.64 -11.21 2.34
N PRO A 33 15.33 -11.25 3.49
CA PRO A 33 15.08 -12.26 4.53
C PRO A 33 13.71 -12.12 5.18
N ALA A 34 13.22 -10.88 5.29
CA ALA A 34 11.89 -10.52 5.73
C ALA A 34 11.54 -9.15 5.14
N TYR A 35 10.26 -8.82 5.06
CA TYR A 35 9.83 -7.50 4.58
C TYR A 35 8.44 -7.11 5.09
N ASP A 36 8.18 -5.82 5.07
CA ASP A 36 6.91 -5.22 5.39
C ASP A 36 6.30 -4.55 4.16
N LEU A 37 4.99 -4.68 4.01
CA LEU A 37 4.20 -3.92 3.05
C LEU A 37 3.23 -3.02 3.81
N ILE A 38 3.24 -1.73 3.50
CA ILE A 38 2.21 -0.80 3.94
C ILE A 38 1.09 -0.79 2.91
N TYR A 39 -0.14 -0.79 3.37
CA TYR A 39 -1.31 -0.76 2.52
C TYR A 39 -2.48 -0.06 3.19
N GLU A 40 -3.45 0.33 2.40
CA GLU A 40 -4.75 0.82 2.82
C GLU A 40 -5.86 0.03 2.15
N THR A 41 -7.02 0.00 2.79
CA THR A 41 -8.21 -0.63 2.24
C THR A 41 -9.39 0.33 2.31
N TYR A 42 -10.25 0.28 1.31
CA TYR A 42 -11.48 1.08 1.23
C TYR A 42 -12.65 0.19 0.86
N GLY A 43 -13.81 0.41 1.48
CA GLY A 43 -14.98 -0.42 1.28
C GLY A 43 -14.95 -1.72 2.10
N THR A 44 -15.79 -2.68 1.73
CA THR A 44 -15.96 -3.94 2.48
C THR A 44 -15.82 -5.15 1.56
N LEU A 45 -14.96 -6.09 1.97
CA LEU A 45 -14.83 -7.37 1.27
C LEU A 45 -16.09 -8.21 1.48
N ASN A 46 -16.66 -8.74 0.40
CA ASN A 46 -17.83 -9.61 0.49
C ASN A 46 -17.43 -11.03 0.95
N ALA A 47 -18.43 -11.83 1.35
CA ALA A 47 -18.22 -13.17 1.91
C ALA A 47 -17.52 -14.14 0.96
N THR A 48 -17.61 -13.90 -0.34
CA THR A 48 -16.99 -14.75 -1.38
C THR A 48 -15.65 -14.20 -1.88
N ALA A 49 -15.19 -13.06 -1.32
CA ALA A 49 -13.97 -12.36 -1.72
C ALA A 49 -13.90 -12.05 -3.25
N SER A 50 -15.07 -11.82 -3.87
CA SER A 50 -15.19 -11.63 -5.32
C SER A 50 -15.26 -10.17 -5.77
N ASN A 51 -15.20 -9.22 -4.83
CA ASN A 51 -15.32 -7.79 -5.09
C ASN A 51 -14.03 -7.00 -4.80
N ALA A 52 -12.89 -7.66 -4.72
CA ALA A 52 -11.61 -7.01 -4.47
C ALA A 52 -11.06 -6.33 -5.73
N VAL A 53 -10.51 -5.13 -5.56
CA VAL A 53 -9.82 -4.34 -6.59
C VAL A 53 -8.46 -3.94 -6.05
N LEU A 54 -7.39 -4.29 -6.76
CA LEU A 54 -6.02 -3.89 -6.43
C LEU A 54 -5.65 -2.61 -7.18
N ILE A 55 -5.12 -1.64 -6.42
CA ILE A 55 -4.59 -0.40 -6.98
C ILE A 55 -3.07 -0.48 -7.05
N CYS A 56 -2.53 -0.31 -8.27
CA CYS A 56 -1.11 -0.26 -8.54
C CYS A 56 -0.70 1.19 -8.78
N HIS A 57 0.07 1.79 -7.88
CA HIS A 57 0.51 3.17 -8.02
C HIS A 57 1.70 3.30 -9.00
N ALA A 58 1.88 4.51 -9.55
CA ALA A 58 3.05 4.85 -10.38
C ALA A 58 4.35 4.82 -9.55
N LEU A 59 5.50 4.85 -10.23
CA LEU A 59 6.83 4.76 -9.61
C LEU A 59 7.02 5.70 -8.41
N SER A 60 6.53 6.93 -8.51
CA SER A 60 6.60 7.95 -7.45
C SER A 60 5.36 8.00 -6.55
N GLY A 61 4.46 7.05 -6.68
CA GLY A 61 3.24 6.97 -5.87
C GLY A 61 3.44 6.24 -4.54
N HIS A 62 2.34 6.02 -3.84
CA HIS A 62 2.30 5.31 -2.57
C HIS A 62 0.88 4.78 -2.29
N HIS A 63 0.70 4.12 -1.15
CA HIS A 63 -0.55 3.46 -0.77
C HIS A 63 -1.74 4.39 -0.52
N HIS A 64 -1.53 5.67 -0.17
CA HIS A 64 -2.63 6.58 0.16
C HIS A 64 -3.35 7.06 -1.11
N ALA A 65 -4.26 6.23 -1.62
CA ALA A 65 -4.98 6.51 -2.87
C ALA A 65 -6.27 7.31 -2.65
N ALA A 66 -6.97 7.15 -1.52
CA ALA A 66 -8.22 7.85 -1.24
C ALA A 66 -8.39 8.18 0.24
N GLY A 67 -9.28 9.11 0.55
CA GLY A 67 -9.56 9.53 1.92
C GLY A 67 -8.48 10.40 2.53
N TYR A 68 -8.49 10.48 3.85
CA TYR A 68 -7.63 11.37 4.65
C TYR A 68 -7.02 10.62 5.81
N HIS A 69 -5.78 10.93 6.19
CA HIS A 69 -5.15 10.38 7.39
C HIS A 69 -5.51 11.18 8.66
N SER A 70 -5.86 12.46 8.50
CA SER A 70 -6.23 13.35 9.59
C SER A 70 -7.40 14.24 9.19
N PRO A 71 -8.24 14.66 10.15
CA PRO A 71 -9.26 15.67 9.90
C PRO A 71 -8.70 17.02 9.43
N ASP A 72 -7.43 17.29 9.69
CA ASP A 72 -6.73 18.53 9.33
C ASP A 72 -6.05 18.46 7.96
N ASP A 73 -6.09 17.32 7.30
CA ASP A 73 -5.49 17.15 5.99
C ASP A 73 -6.21 18.02 4.96
N ARG A 74 -5.42 18.81 4.22
CA ARG A 74 -5.94 19.71 3.19
C ARG A 74 -6.25 19.02 1.87
N LYS A 75 -5.71 17.82 1.66
CA LYS A 75 -5.84 17.05 0.43
C LYS A 75 -6.07 15.57 0.75
N PRO A 76 -6.99 14.92 0.03
CA PRO A 76 -7.17 13.49 0.12
C PRO A 76 -6.04 12.73 -0.61
N GLY A 77 -6.14 11.41 -0.57
CA GLY A 77 -5.29 10.51 -1.35
C GLY A 77 -5.26 10.87 -2.84
N TRP A 78 -4.18 10.45 -3.52
CA TRP A 78 -3.85 10.91 -4.88
C TRP A 78 -4.87 10.52 -5.96
N TRP A 79 -5.72 9.54 -5.72
CA TRP A 79 -6.76 9.10 -6.65
C TRP A 79 -8.17 9.16 -6.04
N ASP A 80 -8.38 9.99 -5.04
CA ASP A 80 -9.67 10.17 -4.36
C ASP A 80 -10.80 10.54 -5.33
N SER A 81 -10.48 11.21 -6.43
CA SER A 81 -11.47 11.50 -7.48
C SER A 81 -12.09 10.25 -8.12
N CYS A 82 -11.42 9.10 -8.07
CA CYS A 82 -11.87 7.85 -8.67
C CYS A 82 -12.36 6.83 -7.64
N ILE A 83 -11.95 6.93 -6.38
CA ILE A 83 -12.23 5.92 -5.33
C ILE A 83 -13.10 6.54 -4.26
N GLY A 84 -14.26 5.96 -4.02
CA GLY A 84 -15.18 6.41 -2.98
C GLY A 84 -16.64 6.01 -3.27
N PRO A 85 -17.55 6.29 -2.35
CA PRO A 85 -18.98 6.02 -2.54
C PRO A 85 -19.52 6.72 -3.79
N GLY A 86 -20.06 5.94 -4.74
CA GLY A 86 -20.63 6.46 -6.00
C GLY A 86 -19.62 6.95 -7.02
N LYS A 87 -18.31 6.86 -6.77
CA LYS A 87 -17.26 7.19 -7.72
C LYS A 87 -17.01 6.03 -8.70
N PRO A 88 -16.18 6.18 -9.76
CA PRO A 88 -15.90 5.12 -10.72
C PRO A 88 -15.50 3.78 -10.11
N ILE A 89 -14.67 3.81 -9.07
CA ILE A 89 -14.38 2.65 -8.21
C ILE A 89 -15.22 2.82 -6.94
N ASP A 90 -16.47 2.37 -7.03
CA ASP A 90 -17.49 2.57 -6.02
C ASP A 90 -17.25 1.69 -4.79
N THR A 91 -16.85 2.29 -3.68
CA THR A 91 -16.58 1.57 -2.43
C THR A 91 -17.82 1.02 -1.73
N ASN A 92 -19.05 1.36 -2.19
CA ASN A 92 -20.26 0.65 -1.79
C ASN A 92 -20.33 -0.76 -2.40
N LYS A 93 -19.60 -1.04 -3.48
CA LYS A 93 -19.61 -2.29 -4.23
C LYS A 93 -18.29 -3.05 -4.12
N PHE A 94 -17.19 -2.33 -4.15
CA PHE A 94 -15.84 -2.89 -4.21
C PHE A 94 -15.09 -2.73 -2.90
N PHE A 95 -14.28 -3.75 -2.59
CA PHE A 95 -13.23 -3.68 -1.59
C PHE A 95 -11.92 -3.35 -2.29
N VAL A 96 -11.41 -2.16 -2.04
CA VAL A 96 -10.20 -1.65 -2.73
C VAL A 96 -9.00 -1.83 -1.83
N VAL A 97 -7.92 -2.38 -2.36
CA VAL A 97 -6.63 -2.53 -1.68
C VAL A 97 -5.60 -1.68 -2.42
N SER A 98 -4.97 -0.75 -1.73
CA SER A 98 -3.92 0.10 -2.24
C SER A 98 -2.62 -0.17 -1.49
N LEU A 99 -1.62 -0.69 -2.17
CA LEU A 99 -0.33 -1.11 -1.62
C LEU A 99 0.75 -0.08 -1.87
N ASN A 100 1.75 -0.05 -0.98
CA ASN A 100 3.00 0.66 -1.22
C ASN A 100 4.09 -0.32 -1.65
N ASN A 101 4.69 -0.09 -2.82
CA ASN A 101 5.70 -0.98 -3.38
C ASN A 101 6.95 -1.08 -2.49
N LEU A 102 7.59 -2.26 -2.48
CA LEU A 102 8.93 -2.45 -1.91
C LEU A 102 9.94 -1.48 -2.55
N GLY A 103 10.92 -1.07 -1.77
CA GLY A 103 11.98 -0.17 -2.23
C GLY A 103 11.59 1.30 -2.25
N GLY A 104 10.31 1.63 -1.97
CA GLY A 104 9.84 2.99 -1.80
C GLY A 104 10.22 3.60 -0.45
N CYS A 105 9.79 4.86 -0.24
CA CYS A 105 10.09 5.61 0.99
C CYS A 105 8.83 5.87 1.86
N ASN A 106 7.74 5.17 1.60
CA ASN A 106 6.45 5.38 2.28
C ASN A 106 6.06 4.22 3.22
N GLY A 107 7.05 3.60 3.87
CA GLY A 107 6.87 2.65 4.96
C GLY A 107 7.03 1.17 4.62
N SER A 108 6.81 0.73 3.38
CA SER A 108 7.22 -0.62 2.97
C SER A 108 8.74 -0.75 3.00
N THR A 109 9.24 -1.96 3.19
CA THR A 109 10.69 -2.20 3.27
C THR A 109 11.43 -1.62 2.08
N GLY A 110 12.45 -0.83 2.37
CA GLY A 110 13.27 -0.12 1.38
C GLY A 110 14.67 0.18 1.90
N PRO A 111 15.46 0.98 1.19
CA PRO A 111 16.84 1.31 1.57
C PRO A 111 17.01 1.89 2.98
N SER A 112 16.01 2.64 3.48
CA SER A 112 16.03 3.22 4.84
C SER A 112 15.64 2.22 5.94
N SER A 113 15.12 1.05 5.58
CA SER A 113 14.72 0.02 6.53
C SER A 113 15.94 -0.66 7.16
N ILE A 114 15.79 -1.13 8.39
CA ILE A 114 16.84 -1.89 9.08
C ILE A 114 16.96 -3.28 8.45
N ASN A 115 18.16 -3.62 8.03
CA ASN A 115 18.50 -4.97 7.61
C ASN A 115 18.58 -5.87 8.87
N PRO A 116 17.75 -6.91 8.98
CA PRO A 116 17.73 -7.77 10.17
C PRO A 116 19.04 -8.53 10.38
N GLU A 117 19.85 -8.75 9.34
CA GLU A 117 21.13 -9.44 9.44
C GLU A 117 22.24 -8.56 10.01
N SER A 118 22.25 -7.27 9.67
CA SER A 118 23.30 -6.33 10.08
C SER A 118 22.91 -5.43 11.25
N GLY A 119 21.59 -5.27 11.51
CA GLY A 119 21.06 -4.32 12.48
C GLY A 119 21.21 -2.85 12.07
N LYS A 120 21.57 -2.57 10.81
CA LYS A 120 21.77 -1.22 10.25
C LYS A 120 20.85 -1.01 9.04
N PRO A 121 20.57 0.24 8.63
CA PRO A 121 19.83 0.49 7.40
C PRO A 121 20.48 -0.22 6.21
N PHE A 122 19.69 -0.74 5.29
CA PHE A 122 20.19 -1.34 4.06
C PHE A 122 21.04 -0.36 3.25
N GLY A 123 20.59 0.89 3.12
CA GLY A 123 21.32 1.89 2.33
C GLY A 123 21.57 1.41 0.90
N ALA A 124 22.82 1.53 0.47
CA ALA A 124 23.28 1.10 -0.86
C ALA A 124 23.27 -0.43 -1.05
N ASP A 125 23.21 -1.20 0.04
CA ASP A 125 23.15 -2.67 -0.03
C ASP A 125 21.72 -3.19 -0.25
N PHE A 126 20.72 -2.30 -0.30
CA PHE A 126 19.36 -2.71 -0.64
C PHE A 126 19.35 -3.35 -2.04
N PRO A 127 18.74 -4.55 -2.19
CA PRO A 127 18.79 -5.25 -3.46
C PRO A 127 18.02 -4.52 -4.55
N VAL A 128 18.45 -4.67 -5.79
CA VAL A 128 17.71 -4.19 -6.96
C VAL A 128 16.41 -4.96 -7.08
N LEU A 129 15.31 -4.23 -7.17
CA LEU A 129 13.96 -4.77 -7.35
C LEU A 129 13.49 -4.55 -8.78
N THR A 130 12.72 -5.51 -9.27
CA THR A 130 11.99 -5.43 -10.54
C THR A 130 10.50 -5.30 -10.29
N VAL A 131 9.74 -5.01 -11.35
CA VAL A 131 8.26 -5.02 -11.29
C VAL A 131 7.74 -6.42 -10.95
N GLU A 132 8.43 -7.48 -11.40
CA GLU A 132 8.08 -8.87 -11.07
C GLU A 132 8.24 -9.14 -9.57
N ASP A 133 9.28 -8.59 -8.92
CA ASP A 133 9.47 -8.69 -7.47
C ASP A 133 8.33 -7.99 -6.72
N TRP A 134 7.85 -6.85 -7.21
CA TRP A 134 6.66 -6.19 -6.66
C TRP A 134 5.43 -7.09 -6.77
N VAL A 135 5.19 -7.69 -7.93
CA VAL A 135 4.06 -8.62 -8.13
C VAL A 135 4.14 -9.79 -7.15
N HIS A 136 5.30 -10.42 -7.03
CA HIS A 136 5.48 -11.55 -6.11
C HIS A 136 5.29 -11.16 -4.65
N SER A 137 5.80 -9.99 -4.22
CA SER A 137 5.61 -9.51 -2.86
C SER A 137 4.14 -9.19 -2.55
N GLN A 138 3.44 -8.58 -3.50
CA GLN A 138 2.04 -8.19 -3.35
C GLN A 138 1.10 -9.39 -3.41
N ALA A 139 1.40 -10.40 -4.20
CA ALA A 139 0.61 -11.63 -4.29
C ALA A 139 0.55 -12.41 -2.96
N ARG A 140 1.49 -12.18 -2.04
CA ARG A 140 1.44 -12.76 -0.70
C ARG A 140 0.47 -12.05 0.23
N LEU A 141 0.10 -10.81 -0.07
CA LEU A 141 -0.86 -10.04 0.70
C LEU A 141 -2.29 -10.25 0.18
N ALA A 142 -2.45 -10.39 -1.12
CA ALA A 142 -3.73 -10.59 -1.78
C ALA A 142 -4.17 -12.06 -1.67
#